data_a3e21cfdd101b5c2f218829ddf093760
#
_entry.id   a3e21cfdd101b5c2f218829ddf093760
#
_cell.length_a   1.000
_cell.length_b   1.000
_cell.length_c   1.000
_cell.angle_alpha   90.00
_cell.angle_beta   90.00
_cell.angle_gamma   90.00
#
_symmetry.space_group_name_H-M   'P 1'
#
loop_
_entity.id
_entity.type
_entity.pdbx_description
1 polymer ?
#
loop_
_entity_poly.entity_id
_entity_poly.type
_entity_poly.pdbx_seq_one_letter_code
_entity_poly.pdbx_strand_id
1 'polypeptide(L)'
;MFEKEITIPAFFEPSAVAMLVQTASKFSSRISLVVEEKTANAKSIMGIISLNMQEGQTLTIVAEGDDAQMAILTMENFFTGV
;
A
#
# COMPACT_ATOMS: atom_id res chain seq x y z
N MET A 1 10.70 2.96 -11.71
CA MET A 1 9.80 2.19 -10.82
C MET A 1 10.51 1.85 -9.54
N PHE A 2 9.83 2.04 -8.42
CA PHE A 2 10.37 1.76 -7.10
C PHE A 2 9.52 0.70 -6.42
N GLU A 3 10.17 -0.17 -5.64
CA GLU A 3 9.50 -1.23 -4.89
C GLU A 3 10.06 -1.30 -3.48
N LYS A 4 9.21 -1.72 -2.56
CA LYS A 4 9.63 -1.96 -1.18
C LYS A 4 8.79 -3.08 -0.59
N GLU A 5 9.46 -4.08 -0.01
CA GLU A 5 8.79 -5.15 0.71
C GLU A 5 8.72 -4.82 2.18
N ILE A 6 7.56 -5.05 2.77
CA ILE A 6 7.39 -4.92 4.22
C ILE A 6 6.58 -6.11 4.71
N THR A 7 6.60 -6.33 6.02
CA THR A 7 5.73 -7.31 6.65
C THR A 7 4.51 -6.56 7.18
N ILE A 8 3.32 -7.07 6.88
CA ILE A 8 2.09 -6.44 7.34
C ILE A 8 2.06 -6.52 8.87
N PRO A 9 1.96 -5.36 9.54
CA PRO A 9 1.99 -5.34 11.01
C PRO A 9 0.70 -5.87 11.61
N ALA A 10 0.70 -6.03 12.93
CA ALA A 10 -0.46 -6.51 13.66
C ALA A 10 -1.67 -5.63 13.35
N PHE A 11 -2.74 -6.29 12.94
CA PHE A 11 -4.06 -5.72 12.77
C PHE A 11 -4.17 -4.50 11.85
N PHE A 12 -4.56 -4.77 10.61
CA PHE A 12 -4.89 -3.74 9.66
C PHE A 12 -6.41 -3.57 9.64
N GLU A 13 -6.91 -2.54 10.33
CA GLU A 13 -8.35 -2.34 10.51
C GLU A 13 -9.04 -1.87 9.22
N PRO A 14 -10.33 -2.22 9.04
CA PRO A 14 -11.09 -1.71 7.89
C PRO A 14 -11.08 -0.19 7.78
N SER A 15 -11.08 0.53 8.91
CA SER A 15 -11.03 1.99 8.89
C SER A 15 -9.71 2.50 8.31
N ALA A 16 -8.65 1.72 8.39
CA ALA A 16 -7.36 2.11 7.85
C ALA A 16 -7.36 2.07 6.32
N VAL A 17 -8.26 1.31 5.70
CA VAL A 17 -8.32 1.22 4.24
C VAL A 17 -8.63 2.59 3.63
N ALA A 18 -9.58 3.31 4.21
CA ALA A 18 -9.94 4.64 3.70
C ALA A 18 -8.75 5.60 3.82
N MET A 19 -8.04 5.55 4.95
CA MET A 19 -6.84 6.37 5.15
C MET A 19 -5.75 6.02 4.16
N LEU A 20 -5.57 4.72 3.90
CA LEU A 20 -4.58 4.25 2.95
C LEU A 20 -4.86 4.81 1.57
N VAL A 21 -6.11 4.72 1.12
CA VAL A 21 -6.50 5.21 -0.19
C VAL A 21 -6.33 6.72 -0.28
N GLN A 22 -6.69 7.46 0.78
CA GLN A 22 -6.51 8.90 0.81
C GLN A 22 -5.03 9.26 0.72
N THR A 23 -4.19 8.53 1.44
CA THR A 23 -2.75 8.77 1.43
C THR A 23 -2.19 8.52 0.04
N ALA A 24 -2.54 7.39 -0.57
CA ALA A 24 -2.06 7.04 -1.90
C ALA A 24 -2.54 8.05 -2.95
N SER A 25 -3.73 8.58 -2.78
CA SER A 25 -4.34 9.48 -3.76
C SER A 25 -3.67 10.86 -3.82
N LYS A 26 -2.82 11.17 -2.84
CA LYS A 26 -2.07 12.42 -2.84
C LYS A 26 -0.96 12.43 -3.89
N PHE A 27 -0.57 11.27 -4.38
CA PHE A 27 0.53 11.14 -5.33
C PHE A 27 0.00 10.96 -6.74
N SER A 28 0.74 11.49 -7.71
CA SER A 28 0.39 11.30 -9.12
C SER A 28 0.84 9.92 -9.60
N SER A 29 1.80 9.30 -8.92
CA SER A 29 2.31 8.00 -9.30
C SER A 29 1.25 6.92 -9.20
N ARG A 30 1.42 5.89 -10.02
CA ARG A 30 0.63 4.67 -9.87
C ARG A 30 1.22 3.90 -8.70
N ILE A 31 0.39 3.56 -7.73
CA ILE A 31 0.83 2.81 -6.57
C ILE A 31 0.04 1.51 -6.52
N SER A 32 0.79 0.40 -6.48
CA SER A 32 0.20 -0.94 -6.43
C SER A 32 0.64 -1.64 -5.17
N LEU A 33 -0.24 -2.44 -4.60
CA LEU A 33 0.08 -3.28 -3.46
C LEU A 33 -0.04 -4.73 -3.91
N VAL A 34 0.99 -5.52 -3.61
CA VAL A 34 1.05 -6.92 -4.01
C VAL A 34 1.16 -7.78 -2.77
N VAL A 35 0.21 -8.69 -2.59
CA VAL A 35 0.22 -9.65 -1.50
C VAL A 35 0.02 -11.04 -2.13
N GLU A 36 1.02 -11.91 -1.97
CA GLU A 36 1.02 -13.22 -2.60
C GLU A 36 0.88 -13.04 -4.11
N GLU A 37 -0.16 -13.58 -4.72
CA GLU A 37 -0.36 -13.47 -6.17
C GLU A 37 -1.35 -12.38 -6.55
N LYS A 38 -1.82 -11.61 -5.56
CA LYS A 38 -2.85 -10.60 -5.80
C LYS A 38 -2.23 -9.22 -5.88
N THR A 39 -2.69 -8.42 -6.82
CA THR A 39 -2.25 -7.06 -7.01
C THR A 39 -3.47 -6.13 -6.96
N ALA A 40 -3.34 -5.01 -6.27
CA ALA A 40 -4.40 -4.03 -6.19
C ALA A 40 -3.86 -2.62 -6.34
N ASN A 41 -4.70 -1.75 -6.89
CA ASN A 41 -4.39 -0.32 -6.98
C ASN A 41 -4.59 0.29 -5.59
N ALA A 42 -3.55 0.92 -5.05
CA ALA A 42 -3.62 1.51 -3.71
C ALA A 42 -4.62 2.65 -3.61
N LYS A 43 -5.10 3.16 -4.73
CA LYS A 43 -6.10 4.24 -4.78
C LYS A 43 -7.52 3.69 -4.90
N SER A 44 -7.70 2.37 -4.81
CA SER A 44 -9.00 1.71 -4.93
C SER A 44 -9.36 1.01 -3.63
N ILE A 45 -10.43 1.48 -2.98
CA ILE A 45 -10.90 0.87 -1.74
C ILE A 45 -11.25 -0.59 -1.97
N MET A 46 -11.99 -0.87 -3.03
CA MET A 46 -12.41 -2.25 -3.32
C MET A 46 -11.22 -3.14 -3.60
N GLY A 47 -10.23 -2.60 -4.32
CA GLY A 47 -9.02 -3.37 -4.60
C GLY A 47 -8.26 -3.74 -3.33
N ILE A 48 -8.13 -2.79 -2.43
CA ILE A 48 -7.43 -3.04 -1.16
C ILE A 48 -8.16 -4.08 -0.34
N ILE A 49 -9.47 -3.98 -0.24
CA ILE A 49 -10.28 -4.95 0.49
C ILE A 49 -10.11 -6.34 -0.11
N SER A 50 -10.05 -6.42 -1.44
CA SER A 50 -9.90 -7.72 -2.13
C SER A 50 -8.59 -8.41 -1.83
N LEU A 51 -7.56 -7.67 -1.41
CA LEU A 51 -6.27 -8.28 -1.05
C LEU A 51 -6.38 -9.12 0.21
N ASN A 52 -7.35 -8.83 1.07
CA ASN A 52 -7.54 -9.56 2.34
C ASN A 52 -6.23 -9.66 3.11
N MET A 53 -5.60 -8.50 3.33
CA MET A 53 -4.30 -8.44 3.99
C MET A 53 -4.37 -8.97 5.42
N GLN A 54 -3.39 -9.80 5.76
CA GLN A 54 -3.31 -10.43 7.09
C GLN A 54 -1.96 -10.09 7.72
N GLU A 55 -1.97 -9.99 9.05
CA GLU A 55 -0.73 -9.79 9.79
C GLU A 55 0.29 -10.87 9.43
N GLY A 56 1.54 -10.46 9.24
CA GLY A 56 2.62 -11.38 8.96
C GLY A 56 2.88 -11.67 7.50
N GLN A 57 1.94 -11.31 6.62
CA GLN A 57 2.16 -11.50 5.19
C GLN A 57 3.18 -10.49 4.66
N THR A 58 3.87 -10.86 3.59
CA THR A 58 4.75 -9.94 2.89
C THR A 58 3.92 -9.09 1.94
N LEU A 59 4.09 -7.78 2.06
CA LEU A 59 3.45 -6.81 1.18
C LEU A 59 4.51 -6.12 0.37
N THR A 60 4.35 -6.12 -0.95
CA THR A 60 5.25 -5.35 -1.82
C THR A 60 4.52 -4.09 -2.28
N ILE A 61 5.11 -2.95 -2.02
CA ILE A 61 4.59 -1.66 -2.47
C ILE A 61 5.36 -1.29 -3.73
N VAL A 62 4.64 -1.06 -4.81
CA VAL A 62 5.24 -0.71 -6.10
C VAL A 62 4.72 0.67 -6.50
N ALA A 63 5.63 1.57 -6.86
CA ALA A 63 5.23 2.91 -7.30
C ALA A 63 5.95 3.28 -8.59
N GLU A 64 5.21 3.89 -9.50
CA GLU A 64 5.71 4.28 -10.81
C GLU A 64 5.18 5.66 -11.16
N GLY A 65 6.09 6.60 -11.41
CA GLY A 65 5.70 7.98 -11.73
C GLY A 65 6.70 8.97 -11.17
N ASP A 66 6.40 10.24 -11.33
CA ASP A 66 7.33 11.31 -10.99
C ASP A 66 7.61 11.41 -9.49
N ASP A 67 6.61 11.13 -8.66
CA ASP A 67 6.75 11.20 -7.20
C ASP A 67 6.81 9.80 -6.57
N ALA A 68 7.24 8.80 -7.35
CA ALA A 68 7.20 7.41 -6.91
C ALA A 68 8.06 7.16 -5.67
N GLN A 69 9.23 7.79 -5.59
CA GLN A 69 10.12 7.56 -4.45
C GLN A 69 9.47 8.05 -3.15
N MET A 70 8.88 9.24 -3.19
CA MET A 70 8.20 9.79 -2.03
C MET A 70 6.96 8.95 -1.69
N ALA A 71 6.27 8.47 -2.73
CA ALA A 71 5.09 7.63 -2.53
C ALA A 71 5.46 6.35 -1.78
N ILE A 72 6.57 5.71 -2.16
CA ILE A 72 7.04 4.49 -1.48
C ILE A 72 7.32 4.77 -0.01
N LEU A 73 8.04 5.86 0.29
CA LEU A 73 8.37 6.19 1.67
C LEU A 73 7.11 6.45 2.49
N THR A 74 6.18 7.20 1.92
CA THR A 74 4.94 7.54 2.62
C THR A 74 4.08 6.31 2.89
N MET A 75 3.98 5.42 1.89
CA MET A 75 3.20 4.21 2.05
C MET A 75 3.85 3.27 3.06
N GLU A 76 5.16 3.15 3.03
CA GLU A 76 5.88 2.34 4.01
C GLU A 76 5.62 2.86 5.43
N ASN A 77 5.72 4.17 5.61
CA ASN A 77 5.47 4.79 6.91
C ASN A 77 4.04 4.55 7.38
N PHE A 78 3.11 4.56 6.45
CA PHE A 78 1.71 4.30 6.78
C PHE A 78 1.56 2.93 7.46
N PHE A 79 2.21 1.92 6.90
CA PHE A 79 2.10 0.55 7.43
C PHE A 79 2.93 0.33 8.67
N THR A 80 4.11 0.96 8.76
CA THR A 80 5.01 0.71 9.88
C THR A 80 4.77 1.63 11.06
N GLY A 81 3.99 2.69 10.88
CA GLY A 81 3.67 3.61 11.96
C GLY A 81 4.79 4.59 12.28
N VAL A 82 5.72 4.77 11.38
CA VAL A 82 6.86 5.68 11.59
C VAL A 82 6.63 7.01 10.91
#